data_7edd84b7d3e95f299ffa3509bece6e7f
#
_entry.id   7edd84b7d3e95f299ffa3509bece6e7f
#
_cell.length_a   1.000
_cell.length_b   1.000
_cell.length_c   1.000
_cell.angle_alpha   90.00
_cell.angle_beta   90.00
_cell.angle_gamma   90.00
#
_symmetry.space_group_name_H-M   'P 1'
#
loop_
_entity.id
_entity.type
_entity.pdbx_description
1 polymer ?
#
loop_
_entity_poly.entity_id
_entity_poly.type
_entity_poly.pdbx_seq_one_letter_code
_entity_poly.pdbx_strand_id
1 'polypeptide(L)'
;MKYSYDEIKNLVEKYMQDEDESPVLIAIDGNCAAGKTTLAARLQSDLGGNVFHMDDYYLQSFQRTKERLRETGGNVDYERFKKEVIEPLKKGEAVGVYACIHPDFVLEYRETIEYKKLNIIEGSYSCHPYFDSPYKLQIFVEAGFEVQVERIRKRNGEVMLQRFINEWIPKENEYFRKMKIKENCLQIKM
;
A
#
# COMPACT_ATOMS: atom_id res chain seq x y z
N MET A 1 -20.42 5.96 3.30
CA MET A 1 -20.52 6.58 1.95
C MET A 1 -19.34 6.08 1.13
N LYS A 2 -19.51 5.78 -0.15
CA LYS A 2 -18.40 5.38 -1.03
C LYS A 2 -18.19 6.47 -2.07
N TYR A 3 -16.95 6.86 -2.26
CA TYR A 3 -16.53 7.88 -3.20
C TYR A 3 -16.36 7.30 -4.60
N SER A 4 -16.63 8.09 -5.62
CA SER A 4 -16.25 7.80 -7.00
C SER A 4 -14.78 8.12 -7.24
N TYR A 5 -14.23 7.66 -8.37
CA TYR A 5 -12.88 8.02 -8.77
C TYR A 5 -12.69 9.55 -8.91
N ASP A 6 -13.65 10.23 -9.56
CA ASP A 6 -13.54 11.68 -9.80
C ASP A 6 -13.57 12.48 -8.50
N GLU A 7 -14.36 12.05 -7.50
CA GLU A 7 -14.35 12.69 -6.18
C GLU A 7 -13.00 12.52 -5.47
N ILE A 8 -12.38 11.32 -5.55
CA ILE A 8 -11.04 11.09 -5.00
C ILE A 8 -10.00 11.93 -5.75
N LYS A 9 -10.03 11.94 -7.08
CA LYS A 9 -9.12 12.73 -7.90
C LYS A 9 -9.19 14.22 -7.54
N ASN A 10 -10.39 14.79 -7.46
CA ASN A 10 -10.60 16.19 -7.09
C ASN A 10 -10.06 16.51 -5.67
N LEU A 11 -10.20 15.58 -4.72
CA LEU A 11 -9.60 15.76 -3.38
C LEU A 11 -8.07 15.79 -3.45
N VAL A 12 -7.46 14.92 -4.24
CA VAL A 12 -6.01 14.88 -4.43
C VAL A 12 -5.52 16.17 -5.10
N GLU A 13 -6.18 16.62 -6.16
CA GLU A 13 -5.87 17.88 -6.85
C GLU A 13 -5.92 19.07 -5.89
N LYS A 14 -6.94 19.12 -5.03
CA LYS A 14 -7.06 20.16 -4.01
C LYS A 14 -5.85 20.18 -3.07
N TYR A 15 -5.40 19.01 -2.56
CA TYR A 15 -4.21 18.94 -1.72
C TYR A 15 -2.93 19.32 -2.47
N MET A 16 -2.83 19.05 -3.78
CA MET A 16 -1.69 19.45 -4.59
C MET A 16 -1.64 20.94 -4.86
N GLN A 17 -2.79 21.62 -4.90
CA GLN A 17 -2.91 23.05 -5.12
C GLN A 17 -2.74 23.90 -3.84
N ASP A 18 -2.71 23.23 -2.68
CA ASP A 18 -2.48 23.92 -1.41
C ASP A 18 -1.12 24.63 -1.44
N GLU A 19 -1.07 25.90 -0.97
CA GLU A 19 0.13 26.73 -0.97
C GLU A 19 1.24 26.16 -0.07
N ASP A 20 0.88 25.22 0.80
CA ASP A 20 1.84 24.43 1.57
C ASP A 20 2.72 23.59 0.62
N GLU A 21 4.02 23.88 0.60
CA GLU A 21 5.01 23.13 -0.19
C GLU A 21 5.26 21.71 0.34
N SER A 22 4.60 21.32 1.42
CA SER A 22 4.75 19.98 1.99
C SER A 22 4.34 18.89 1.01
N PRO A 23 4.98 17.71 1.08
CA PRO A 23 4.64 16.57 0.23
C PRO A 23 3.19 16.11 0.46
N VAL A 24 2.50 15.82 -0.62
CA VAL A 24 1.16 15.19 -0.59
C VAL A 24 1.35 13.69 -0.62
N LEU A 25 1.26 13.07 0.56
CA LEU A 25 1.30 11.62 0.72
C LEU A 25 -0.12 11.06 0.75
N ILE A 26 -0.37 10.03 -0.07
CA ILE A 26 -1.66 9.34 -0.15
C ILE A 26 -1.42 7.85 0.06
N ALA A 27 -2.20 7.22 0.94
CA ALA A 27 -2.20 5.77 1.09
C ALA A 27 -3.40 5.13 0.41
N ILE A 28 -3.18 4.02 -0.29
CA ILE A 28 -4.22 3.18 -0.90
C ILE A 28 -4.07 1.78 -0.33
N ASP A 29 -4.90 1.46 0.66
CA ASP A 29 -4.96 0.16 1.32
C ASP A 29 -6.23 -0.61 0.90
N GLY A 30 -6.39 -1.84 1.35
CA GLY A 30 -7.58 -2.63 1.08
C GLY A 30 -7.27 -4.08 0.70
N ASN A 31 -8.33 -4.83 0.42
CA ASN A 31 -8.24 -6.27 0.18
C ASN A 31 -7.28 -6.62 -0.97
N CYS A 32 -6.63 -7.77 -0.88
CA CYS A 32 -5.86 -8.30 -2.01
C CYS A 32 -6.76 -8.45 -3.25
N ALA A 33 -6.19 -8.20 -4.42
CA ALA A 33 -6.90 -8.19 -5.71
C ALA A 33 -8.10 -7.22 -5.80
N ALA A 34 -8.23 -6.23 -4.89
CA ALA A 34 -9.31 -5.24 -4.94
C ALA A 34 -9.13 -4.17 -6.02
N GLY A 35 -7.91 -3.98 -6.55
CA GLY A 35 -7.62 -2.98 -7.58
C GLY A 35 -6.81 -1.77 -7.08
N LYS A 36 -6.10 -1.89 -5.96
CA LYS A 36 -5.23 -0.84 -5.39
C LYS A 36 -4.23 -0.31 -6.42
N THR A 37 -3.46 -1.21 -7.02
CA THR A 37 -2.45 -0.88 -8.05
C THR A 37 -3.08 -0.20 -9.28
N THR A 38 -4.28 -0.64 -9.69
CA THR A 38 -5.01 -0.01 -10.80
C THR A 38 -5.43 1.41 -10.45
N LEU A 39 -5.91 1.64 -9.22
CA LEU A 39 -6.28 2.96 -8.74
C LEU A 39 -5.05 3.88 -8.66
N ALA A 40 -3.95 3.39 -8.10
CA ALA A 40 -2.70 4.13 -7.98
C ALA A 40 -2.16 4.53 -9.37
N ALA A 41 -2.10 3.58 -10.31
CA ALA A 41 -1.65 3.83 -11.66
C ALA A 41 -2.54 4.86 -12.41
N ARG A 42 -3.86 4.81 -12.20
CA ARG A 42 -4.79 5.77 -12.79
C ARG A 42 -4.59 7.18 -12.21
N LEU A 43 -4.45 7.31 -10.90
CA LEU A 43 -4.14 8.60 -10.26
C LEU A 43 -2.79 9.15 -10.72
N GLN A 44 -1.77 8.30 -10.83
CA GLN A 44 -0.46 8.69 -11.35
C GLN A 44 -0.54 9.16 -12.80
N SER A 45 -1.31 8.47 -13.65
CA SER A 45 -1.51 8.85 -15.05
C SER A 45 -2.20 10.21 -15.20
N ASP A 46 -3.20 10.47 -14.37
CA ASP A 46 -4.03 11.67 -14.45
C ASP A 46 -3.37 12.90 -13.79
N LEU A 47 -2.64 12.69 -12.68
CA LEU A 47 -2.14 13.77 -11.82
C LEU A 47 -0.61 13.86 -11.78
N GLY A 48 0.08 12.90 -12.35
CA GLY A 48 1.52 12.75 -12.17
C GLY A 48 1.85 12.16 -10.79
N GLY A 49 3.06 12.44 -10.31
CA GLY A 49 3.51 11.95 -9.00
C GLY A 49 4.28 10.63 -9.07
N ASN A 50 4.57 10.09 -7.89
CA ASN A 50 5.27 8.83 -7.71
C ASN A 50 4.34 7.77 -7.12
N VAL A 51 4.62 6.50 -7.38
CA VAL A 51 3.95 5.36 -6.73
C VAL A 51 5.00 4.49 -6.06
N PHE A 52 4.74 4.12 -4.80
CA PHE A 52 5.54 3.21 -4.00
C PHE A 52 4.70 2.00 -3.61
N HIS A 53 5.26 0.80 -3.79
CA HIS A 53 4.56 -0.46 -3.56
C HIS A 53 4.97 -1.08 -2.22
N MET A 54 4.01 -1.33 -1.34
CA MET A 54 4.27 -2.05 -0.08
C MET A 54 4.79 -3.47 -0.32
N ASP A 55 4.44 -4.06 -1.46
CA ASP A 55 4.86 -5.42 -1.83
C ASP A 55 6.39 -5.52 -2.09
N ASP A 56 7.09 -4.40 -2.30
CA ASP A 56 8.55 -4.36 -2.38
C ASP A 56 9.23 -4.49 -0.99
N TYR A 57 8.46 -4.33 0.08
CA TYR A 57 8.95 -4.23 1.44
C TYR A 57 8.58 -5.44 2.32
N TYR A 58 8.64 -6.64 1.77
CA TYR A 58 8.55 -7.86 2.59
C TYR A 58 9.74 -8.02 3.52
N LEU A 59 9.54 -8.77 4.62
CA LEU A 59 10.62 -9.15 5.53
C LEU A 59 11.68 -9.98 4.81
N GLN A 60 12.95 -9.66 5.06
CA GLN A 60 14.08 -10.50 4.68
C GLN A 60 14.09 -11.81 5.48
N SER A 61 14.79 -12.84 4.98
CA SER A 61 14.78 -14.19 5.55
C SER A 61 15.09 -14.21 7.04
N PHE A 62 16.07 -13.43 7.52
CA PHE A 62 16.48 -13.39 8.93
C PHE A 62 15.45 -12.71 9.86
N GLN A 63 14.57 -11.86 9.31
CA GLN A 63 13.52 -11.18 10.07
C GLN A 63 12.25 -12.04 10.24
N ARG A 64 12.11 -13.13 9.48
CA ARG A 64 10.90 -13.96 9.40
C ARG A 64 10.76 -14.94 10.56
N THR A 65 10.88 -14.44 11.79
CA THR A 65 10.67 -15.25 12.99
C THR A 65 9.18 -15.60 13.16
N LYS A 66 8.90 -16.65 13.94
CA LYS A 66 7.51 -17.04 14.25
C LYS A 66 6.76 -15.94 14.98
N GLU A 67 7.46 -15.22 15.87
CA GLU A 67 6.92 -14.10 16.64
C GLU A 67 6.53 -12.96 15.70
N ARG A 68 7.44 -12.54 14.83
CA ARG A 68 7.21 -11.46 13.86
C ARG A 68 6.06 -11.78 12.91
N LEU A 69 6.01 -13.01 12.38
CA LEU A 69 4.96 -13.43 11.45
C LEU A 69 3.57 -13.59 12.09
N ARG A 70 3.50 -13.61 13.44
CA ARG A 70 2.22 -13.59 14.20
C ARG A 70 1.73 -12.17 14.46
N GLU A 71 2.58 -11.17 14.32
CA GLU A 71 2.15 -9.78 14.46
C GLU A 71 1.15 -9.41 13.36
N THR A 72 0.23 -8.54 13.70
CA THR A 72 -0.71 -7.99 12.73
C THR A 72 0.05 -7.09 11.75
N GLY A 73 0.07 -7.44 10.47
CA GLY A 73 0.91 -6.78 9.45
C GLY A 73 2.38 -7.20 9.49
N GLY A 74 2.76 -8.17 10.32
CA GLY A 74 4.14 -8.56 10.58
C GLY A 74 4.87 -9.30 9.44
N ASN A 75 4.26 -9.47 8.28
CA ASN A 75 4.91 -9.99 7.08
C ASN A 75 5.58 -8.90 6.21
N VAL A 76 5.33 -7.63 6.53
CA VAL A 76 5.92 -6.46 5.87
C VAL A 76 6.96 -5.83 6.80
N ASP A 77 8.06 -5.37 6.24
CA ASP A 77 9.11 -4.60 6.92
C ASP A 77 8.69 -3.12 6.98
N TYR A 78 7.70 -2.83 7.83
CA TYR A 78 7.17 -1.47 7.99
C TYR A 78 8.21 -0.54 8.62
N GLU A 79 9.18 -1.05 9.38
CA GLU A 79 10.29 -0.26 9.91
C GLU A 79 11.18 0.27 8.77
N ARG A 80 11.54 -0.63 7.86
CA ARG A 80 12.33 -0.28 6.67
C ARG A 80 11.57 0.67 5.77
N PHE A 81 10.29 0.40 5.49
CA PHE A 81 9.44 1.27 4.68
C PHE A 81 9.36 2.69 5.26
N LYS A 82 9.14 2.82 6.56
CA LYS A 82 9.11 4.13 7.22
C LYS A 82 10.42 4.87 7.03
N LYS A 83 11.55 4.20 7.30
CA LYS A 83 12.89 4.79 7.22
C LYS A 83 13.31 5.15 5.78
N GLU A 84 13.03 4.27 4.82
CA GLU A 84 13.54 4.38 3.45
C GLU A 84 12.60 5.13 2.51
N VAL A 85 11.29 5.20 2.81
CA VAL A 85 10.30 5.86 1.97
C VAL A 85 9.66 7.05 2.68
N ILE A 86 8.98 6.81 3.82
CA ILE A 86 8.18 7.87 4.45
C ILE A 86 9.04 9.03 4.92
N GLU A 87 10.16 8.76 5.60
CA GLU A 87 11.01 9.82 6.17
C GLU A 87 11.71 10.66 5.08
N PRO A 88 12.29 10.08 4.00
CA PRO A 88 12.80 10.88 2.89
C PRO A 88 11.71 11.71 2.19
N LEU A 89 10.55 11.12 1.91
CA LEU A 89 9.45 11.85 1.27
C LEU A 89 8.98 13.05 2.09
N LYS A 90 8.90 12.91 3.43
CA LYS A 90 8.54 14.03 4.32
C LYS A 90 9.54 15.20 4.25
N LYS A 91 10.77 14.93 3.86
CA LYS A 91 11.84 15.94 3.71
C LYS A 91 11.97 16.46 2.27
N GLY A 92 11.18 15.94 1.33
CA GLY A 92 11.33 16.29 -0.08
C GLY A 92 12.58 15.69 -0.74
N GLU A 93 13.05 14.55 -0.23
CA GLU A 93 14.25 13.86 -0.72
C GLU A 93 13.87 12.75 -1.71
N ALA A 94 14.82 12.38 -2.59
CA ALA A 94 14.69 11.22 -3.46
C ALA A 94 14.72 9.92 -2.64
N VAL A 95 14.09 8.87 -3.16
CA VAL A 95 13.96 7.55 -2.50
C VAL A 95 14.68 6.49 -3.31
N GLY A 96 15.68 5.83 -2.72
CA GLY A 96 16.27 4.60 -3.26
C GLY A 96 15.37 3.40 -2.95
N VAL A 97 14.81 2.77 -3.98
CA VAL A 97 13.91 1.61 -3.82
C VAL A 97 14.71 0.32 -3.87
N TYR A 98 14.59 -0.47 -2.81
CA TYR A 98 15.13 -1.83 -2.69
C TYR A 98 14.00 -2.81 -2.46
N ALA A 99 13.68 -3.62 -3.47
CA ALA A 99 12.64 -4.63 -3.35
C ALA A 99 13.16 -5.91 -2.69
N CYS A 100 12.36 -6.49 -1.81
CA CYS A 100 12.64 -7.81 -1.23
C CYS A 100 12.11 -8.91 -2.15
N ILE A 101 13.01 -9.64 -2.78
CA ILE A 101 12.67 -10.60 -3.84
C ILE A 101 12.40 -11.99 -3.30
N HIS A 102 11.23 -12.49 -3.61
CA HIS A 102 10.83 -13.88 -3.35
C HIS A 102 11.44 -14.83 -4.42
N PRO A 103 11.85 -16.08 -4.12
CA PRO A 103 11.65 -16.78 -2.83
C PRO A 103 12.74 -16.54 -1.78
N ASP A 104 13.88 -15.95 -2.14
CA ASP A 104 15.06 -15.88 -1.28
C ASP A 104 14.98 -14.77 -0.22
N PHE A 105 14.02 -13.85 -0.37
CA PHE A 105 13.82 -12.70 0.51
C PHE A 105 15.09 -11.88 0.73
N VAL A 106 15.80 -11.61 -0.37
CA VAL A 106 16.96 -10.73 -0.44
C VAL A 106 16.58 -9.37 -1.00
N LEU A 107 17.34 -8.35 -0.63
CA LEU A 107 17.11 -7.00 -1.15
C LEU A 107 17.85 -6.83 -2.48
N GLU A 108 17.13 -6.34 -3.47
CA GLU A 108 17.67 -5.91 -4.75
C GLU A 108 17.34 -4.45 -5.00
N TYR A 109 18.35 -3.68 -5.40
CA TYR A 109 18.12 -2.30 -5.85
C TYR A 109 17.29 -2.30 -7.13
N ARG A 110 16.28 -1.44 -7.17
CA ARG A 110 15.42 -1.24 -8.34
C ARG A 110 15.77 0.05 -9.06
N GLU A 111 15.59 1.16 -8.36
CA GLU A 111 15.77 2.50 -8.92
C GLU A 111 15.87 3.54 -7.82
N THR A 112 16.27 4.75 -8.19
CA THR A 112 16.08 5.94 -7.37
C THR A 112 14.93 6.76 -7.96
N ILE A 113 13.92 7.01 -7.13
CA ILE A 113 12.75 7.80 -7.50
C ILE A 113 12.97 9.23 -7.02
N GLU A 114 13.08 10.17 -7.96
CA GLU A 114 13.21 11.58 -7.65
C GLU A 114 11.95 12.12 -6.97
N TYR A 115 12.12 13.08 -6.08
CA TYR A 115 11.01 13.68 -5.35
C TYR A 115 10.00 14.35 -6.30
N LYS A 116 8.73 14.14 -6.01
CA LYS A 116 7.59 14.87 -6.57
C LYS A 116 6.64 15.29 -5.46
N LYS A 117 5.84 16.32 -5.67
CA LYS A 117 4.86 16.78 -4.67
C LYS A 117 3.86 15.69 -4.31
N LEU A 118 3.31 14.94 -5.30
CA LEU A 118 2.39 13.83 -5.08
C LEU A 118 3.17 12.51 -4.99
N ASN A 119 2.94 11.77 -3.89
CA ASN A 119 3.49 10.44 -3.67
C ASN A 119 2.39 9.51 -3.17
N ILE A 120 2.13 8.44 -3.90
CA ILE A 120 1.09 7.45 -3.65
C ILE A 120 1.74 6.19 -3.09
N ILE A 121 1.39 5.79 -1.90
CA ILE A 121 1.80 4.54 -1.28
C ILE A 121 0.65 3.53 -1.44
N GLU A 122 0.85 2.45 -2.17
CA GLU A 122 -0.19 1.45 -2.40
C GLU A 122 0.21 0.05 -1.95
N GLY A 123 -0.77 -0.70 -1.55
CA GLY A 123 -0.62 -2.10 -1.14
C GLY A 123 -1.27 -2.40 0.20
N SER A 124 -1.42 -3.68 0.51
CA SER A 124 -1.85 -4.10 1.83
C SER A 124 -0.86 -3.61 2.88
N TYR A 125 -1.38 -3.08 3.99
CA TYR A 125 -0.62 -2.47 5.09
C TYR A 125 -0.08 -1.06 4.82
N SER A 126 -0.43 -0.39 3.72
CA SER A 126 -0.01 0.99 3.46
C SER A 126 -0.54 2.00 4.50
N CYS A 127 -1.65 1.70 5.16
CA CYS A 127 -2.19 2.49 6.27
C CYS A 127 -1.77 1.99 7.66
N HIS A 128 -0.66 1.22 7.77
CA HIS A 128 -0.23 0.65 9.05
C HIS A 128 0.05 1.76 10.08
N PRO A 129 -0.48 1.67 11.33
CA PRO A 129 -0.33 2.72 12.35
C PRO A 129 1.11 3.07 12.71
N TYR A 130 2.05 2.17 12.46
CA TYR A 130 3.48 2.42 12.67
C TYR A 130 4.01 3.63 11.88
N PHE A 131 3.32 4.04 10.82
CA PHE A 131 3.70 5.20 10.02
C PHE A 131 3.26 6.55 10.62
N ASP A 132 2.56 6.55 11.76
CA ASP A 132 2.06 7.76 12.43
C ASP A 132 1.15 8.63 11.53
N SER A 133 0.43 7.99 10.59
CA SER A 133 -0.52 8.64 9.66
C SER A 133 0.03 9.88 8.95
N PRO A 134 1.11 9.79 8.16
CA PRO A 134 1.70 10.93 7.47
C PRO A 134 0.87 11.40 6.26
N TYR A 135 -0.26 10.78 6.02
CA TYR A 135 -1.05 10.91 4.79
C TYR A 135 -2.06 12.05 4.85
N LYS A 136 -2.14 12.85 3.79
CA LYS A 136 -3.23 13.81 3.57
C LYS A 136 -4.55 13.08 3.25
N LEU A 137 -4.47 11.88 2.67
CA LEU A 137 -5.61 11.05 2.31
C LEU A 137 -5.29 9.57 2.47
N GLN A 138 -6.20 8.83 3.11
CA GLN A 138 -6.15 7.38 3.21
C GLN A 138 -7.38 6.80 2.50
N ILE A 139 -7.17 5.87 1.58
CA ILE A 139 -8.21 5.28 0.73
C ILE A 139 -8.25 3.78 0.98
N PHE A 140 -9.44 3.23 1.19
CA PHE A 140 -9.66 1.80 1.29
C PHE A 140 -10.38 1.29 0.06
N VAL A 141 -9.75 0.34 -0.64
CA VAL A 141 -10.34 -0.35 -1.80
C VAL A 141 -10.87 -1.71 -1.37
N GLU A 142 -12.18 -1.87 -1.43
CA GLU A 142 -12.86 -3.09 -0.99
C GLU A 142 -13.17 -4.03 -2.15
N ALA A 143 -12.95 -5.33 -1.94
CA ALA A 143 -13.45 -6.39 -2.80
C ALA A 143 -14.08 -7.50 -1.96
N GLY A 144 -15.25 -7.99 -2.39
CA GLY A 144 -15.86 -9.17 -1.78
C GLY A 144 -15.00 -10.42 -1.98
N PHE A 145 -15.14 -11.40 -1.08
CA PHE A 145 -14.33 -12.61 -1.09
C PHE A 145 -14.36 -13.36 -2.44
N GLU A 146 -15.54 -13.50 -3.03
CA GLU A 146 -15.68 -14.19 -4.33
C GLU A 146 -14.92 -13.49 -5.46
N VAL A 147 -14.97 -12.14 -5.47
CA VAL A 147 -14.22 -11.32 -6.45
C VAL A 147 -12.71 -11.46 -6.23
N GLN A 148 -12.25 -11.49 -4.98
CA GLN A 148 -10.85 -11.74 -4.67
C GLN A 148 -10.41 -13.11 -5.20
N VAL A 149 -11.17 -14.16 -4.90
CA VAL A 149 -10.90 -15.54 -5.33
C VAL A 149 -10.80 -15.64 -6.86
N GLU A 150 -11.77 -15.09 -7.58
CA GLU A 150 -11.78 -15.10 -9.04
C GLU A 150 -10.54 -14.40 -9.63
N ARG A 151 -10.26 -13.17 -9.15
CA ARG A 151 -9.13 -12.37 -9.65
C ARG A 151 -7.78 -12.98 -9.31
N ILE A 152 -7.63 -13.54 -8.11
CA ILE A 152 -6.40 -14.22 -7.67
C ILE A 152 -6.20 -15.50 -8.49
N ARG A 153 -7.25 -16.32 -8.67
CA ARG A 153 -7.19 -17.53 -9.49
C ARG A 153 -6.70 -17.21 -10.91
N LYS A 154 -7.28 -16.18 -11.53
CA LYS A 154 -6.90 -15.77 -12.88
C LYS A 154 -5.46 -15.26 -12.97
N ARG A 155 -4.99 -14.54 -11.96
CA ARG A 155 -3.66 -13.91 -11.95
C ARG A 155 -2.55 -14.86 -11.51
N ASN A 156 -2.78 -15.68 -10.49
CA ASN A 156 -1.77 -16.42 -9.77
C ASN A 156 -1.92 -17.96 -9.87
N GLY A 157 -3.04 -18.44 -10.43
CA GLY A 157 -3.34 -19.88 -10.52
C GLY A 157 -3.87 -20.49 -9.23
N GLU A 158 -4.30 -21.76 -9.33
CA GLU A 158 -5.01 -22.44 -8.23
C GLU A 158 -4.12 -22.72 -7.01
N VAL A 159 -2.86 -23.07 -7.23
CA VAL A 159 -1.90 -23.37 -6.13
C VAL A 159 -1.69 -22.16 -5.24
N MET A 160 -1.45 -20.99 -5.85
CA MET A 160 -1.28 -19.77 -5.08
C MET A 160 -2.59 -19.30 -4.45
N LEU A 161 -3.73 -19.51 -5.11
CA LEU A 161 -5.03 -19.16 -4.54
C LEU A 161 -5.25 -19.81 -3.17
N GLN A 162 -4.89 -21.08 -3.00
CA GLN A 162 -5.03 -21.77 -1.71
C GLN A 162 -4.21 -21.08 -0.61
N ARG A 163 -3.03 -20.56 -0.96
CA ARG A 163 -2.21 -19.81 -0.01
C ARG A 163 -2.84 -18.46 0.34
N PHE A 164 -3.42 -17.76 -0.64
CA PHE A 164 -4.18 -16.53 -0.37
C PHE A 164 -5.35 -16.77 0.58
N ILE A 165 -6.16 -17.81 0.33
CA ILE A 165 -7.33 -18.13 1.14
C ILE A 165 -6.95 -18.53 2.58
N ASN A 166 -5.89 -19.33 2.72
CA ASN A 166 -5.55 -19.93 4.02
C ASN A 166 -4.60 -19.06 4.86
N GLU A 167 -3.87 -18.12 4.25
CA GLU A 167 -2.87 -17.33 4.96
C GLU A 167 -3.08 -15.81 4.81
N TRP A 168 -3.06 -15.28 3.60
CA TRP A 168 -2.95 -13.84 3.40
C TRP A 168 -4.27 -13.08 3.59
N ILE A 169 -5.38 -13.57 3.03
CA ILE A 169 -6.70 -12.96 3.23
C ILE A 169 -7.10 -12.92 4.72
N PRO A 170 -6.93 -14.02 5.52
CA PRO A 170 -7.18 -13.96 6.95
C PRO A 170 -6.33 -12.94 7.69
N LYS A 171 -5.03 -12.81 7.36
CA LYS A 171 -4.12 -11.82 7.98
C LYS A 171 -4.50 -10.39 7.64
N GLU A 172 -4.83 -10.12 6.37
CA GLU A 172 -5.33 -8.80 5.95
C GLU A 172 -6.63 -8.44 6.68
N ASN A 173 -7.59 -9.36 6.74
CA ASN A 173 -8.86 -9.12 7.43
C ASN A 173 -8.66 -8.88 8.94
N GLU A 174 -7.73 -9.58 9.57
CA GLU A 174 -7.35 -9.34 10.96
C GLU A 174 -6.77 -7.93 11.15
N TYR A 175 -5.85 -7.51 10.25
CA TYR A 175 -5.26 -6.19 10.23
C TYR A 175 -6.34 -5.10 10.08
N PHE A 176 -7.21 -5.21 9.08
CA PHE A 176 -8.29 -4.23 8.87
C PHE A 176 -9.17 -4.08 10.10
N ARG A 177 -9.53 -5.20 10.74
CA ARG A 177 -10.39 -5.21 11.92
C ARG A 177 -9.67 -4.66 13.16
N LYS A 178 -8.45 -5.14 13.46
CA LYS A 178 -7.72 -4.74 14.68
C LYS A 178 -7.30 -3.28 14.65
N MET A 179 -6.85 -2.80 13.50
CA MET A 179 -6.37 -1.43 13.32
C MET A 179 -7.45 -0.45 12.83
N LYS A 180 -8.70 -0.91 12.68
CA LYS A 180 -9.85 -0.12 12.21
C LYS A 180 -9.55 0.64 10.90
N ILE A 181 -8.83 -0.03 9.98
CA ILE A 181 -8.34 0.61 8.76
C ILE A 181 -9.48 1.11 7.89
N LYS A 182 -10.49 0.26 7.65
CA LYS A 182 -11.63 0.61 6.81
C LYS A 182 -12.44 1.80 7.36
N GLU A 183 -12.54 1.90 8.67
CA GLU A 183 -13.28 2.96 9.35
C GLU A 183 -12.55 4.30 9.28
N ASN A 184 -11.23 4.27 9.23
CA ASN A 184 -10.38 5.46 9.20
C ASN A 184 -10.05 5.95 7.78
N CYS A 185 -10.45 5.21 6.74
CA CYS A 185 -10.16 5.53 5.35
C CYS A 185 -11.42 5.95 4.57
N LEU A 186 -11.24 6.78 3.54
CA LEU A 186 -12.28 6.98 2.53
C LEU A 186 -12.44 5.70 1.72
N GLN A 187 -13.68 5.26 1.54
CA GLN A 187 -13.97 4.06 0.76
C GLN A 187 -14.31 4.44 -0.67
N ILE A 188 -13.63 3.84 -1.65
CA ILE A 188 -13.90 4.07 -3.06
C ILE A 188 -14.82 2.98 -3.64
N LYS A 189 -15.65 3.38 -4.58
CA LYS A 189 -16.43 2.47 -5.44
C LYS A 189 -15.64 2.20 -6.71
N MET A 190 -15.11 0.97 -6.85
CA MET A 190 -14.43 0.48 -8.06
C MET A 190 -15.40 -0.20 -9.01
#